data_d8c9c313bf9373941e7a13c754c8e520
#
_entry.id   d8c9c313bf9373941e7a13c754c8e520
#
_cell.length_a   1.000
_cell.length_b   1.000
_cell.length_c   1.000
_cell.angle_alpha   90.00
_cell.angle_beta   90.00
_cell.angle_gamma   90.00
#
_symmetry.space_group_name_H-M   'P 1'
#
loop_
_entity.id
_entity.type
_entity.pdbx_description
1 polymer ?
#
loop_
_entity_poly.entity_id
_entity_poly.type
_entity_poly.pdbx_seq_one_letter_code
_entity_poly.pdbx_strand_id
1 'polypeptide(L)'
;MRGFTLLEVMVSLAIMAGVILTVLGSVNYHLGIVVNERDTTALTLLARYRMTELEQAPVKGEGTLAPAHPELTWKAELLPADIPELQKLVVRVRRTSDGREVALVRYLQK
;
A
#
# COMPACT_ATOMS: atom_id res chain seq x y z
N MET A 1 20.23 -7.71 -56.18
CA MET A 1 19.40 -7.00 -55.24
C MET A 1 20.19 -6.02 -54.42
N ARG A 2 19.68 -4.87 -54.26
CA ARG A 2 20.36 -3.86 -53.47
C ARG A 2 20.04 -4.00 -51.99
N GLY A 3 20.93 -3.48 -51.14
CA GLY A 3 20.66 -3.38 -49.72
C GLY A 3 19.61 -2.33 -49.40
N PHE A 4 19.36 -2.17 -48.15
CA PHE A 4 18.39 -1.18 -47.66
C PHE A 4 18.90 0.23 -47.91
N THR A 5 17.98 1.13 -48.13
CA THR A 5 18.33 2.54 -48.22
C THR A 5 18.61 3.07 -46.80
N LEU A 6 19.35 4.16 -46.71
CA LEU A 6 19.63 4.77 -45.45
C LEU A 6 18.34 5.18 -44.72
N LEU A 7 17.35 5.68 -45.47
CA LEU A 7 16.06 6.06 -44.92
C LEU A 7 15.33 4.87 -44.30
N GLU A 8 15.32 3.72 -44.96
CA GLU A 8 14.70 2.50 -44.47
C GLU A 8 15.33 2.08 -43.15
N VAL A 9 16.66 2.10 -43.07
CA VAL A 9 17.38 1.75 -41.84
C VAL A 9 17.01 2.71 -40.71
N MET A 10 16.96 4.00 -40.99
CA MET A 10 16.61 5.02 -39.99
C MET A 10 15.19 4.84 -39.48
N VAL A 11 14.25 4.55 -40.38
CA VAL A 11 12.85 4.34 -40.02
C VAL A 11 12.71 3.08 -39.16
N SER A 12 13.38 2.00 -39.51
CA SER A 12 13.37 0.74 -38.78
C SER A 12 13.92 0.94 -37.35
N LEU A 13 15.03 1.65 -37.22
CA LEU A 13 15.63 1.96 -35.91
C LEU A 13 14.72 2.82 -35.08
N ALA A 14 14.04 3.80 -35.67
CA ALA A 14 13.10 4.65 -34.96
C ALA A 14 11.93 3.85 -34.39
N ILE A 15 11.39 2.92 -35.19
CA ILE A 15 10.29 2.07 -34.74
C ILE A 15 10.72 1.17 -33.59
N MET A 16 11.90 0.54 -33.70
CA MET A 16 12.43 -0.31 -32.64
C MET A 16 12.67 0.45 -31.37
N ALA A 17 13.24 1.65 -31.46
CA ALA A 17 13.48 2.50 -30.32
C ALA A 17 12.15 2.86 -29.62
N GLY A 18 11.13 3.19 -30.41
CA GLY A 18 9.80 3.51 -29.86
C GLY A 18 9.19 2.32 -29.13
N VAL A 19 9.28 1.11 -29.69
CA VAL A 19 8.78 -0.09 -29.05
C VAL A 19 9.51 -0.37 -27.73
N ILE A 20 10.83 -0.27 -27.72
CA ILE A 20 11.64 -0.51 -26.54
C ILE A 20 11.26 0.48 -25.43
N LEU A 21 11.14 1.76 -25.75
CA LEU A 21 10.77 2.78 -24.77
C LEU A 21 9.37 2.55 -24.20
N THR A 22 8.43 2.11 -25.04
CA THR A 22 7.08 1.80 -24.60
C THR A 22 7.07 0.62 -23.63
N VAL A 23 7.80 -0.44 -23.96
CA VAL A 23 7.89 -1.63 -23.10
C VAL A 23 8.53 -1.28 -21.75
N LEU A 24 9.65 -0.55 -21.77
CA LEU A 24 10.33 -0.15 -20.55
C LEU A 24 9.44 0.74 -19.67
N GLY A 25 8.71 1.68 -20.26
CA GLY A 25 7.78 2.52 -19.54
C GLY A 25 6.66 1.72 -18.89
N SER A 26 6.13 0.73 -19.62
CA SER A 26 5.10 -0.17 -19.10
C SER A 26 5.61 -0.99 -17.92
N VAL A 27 6.81 -1.56 -18.03
CA VAL A 27 7.42 -2.34 -16.95
C VAL A 27 7.62 -1.47 -15.71
N ASN A 28 8.16 -0.28 -15.87
CA ASN A 28 8.36 0.64 -14.75
C ASN A 28 7.06 1.00 -14.05
N TYR A 29 6.00 1.21 -14.83
CA TYR A 29 4.69 1.51 -14.27
C TYR A 29 4.15 0.34 -13.44
N HIS A 30 4.24 -0.88 -13.98
CA HIS A 30 3.79 -2.08 -13.27
C HIS A 30 4.62 -2.36 -12.02
N LEU A 31 5.93 -2.13 -12.06
CA LEU A 31 6.77 -2.28 -10.88
C LEU A 31 6.36 -1.30 -9.78
N GLY A 32 6.03 -0.08 -10.15
CA GLY A 32 5.55 0.91 -9.18
C GLY A 32 4.26 0.47 -8.51
N ILE A 33 3.32 -0.12 -9.26
CA ILE A 33 2.08 -0.65 -8.71
C ILE A 33 2.35 -1.80 -7.75
N VAL A 34 3.22 -2.74 -8.13
CA VAL A 34 3.54 -3.91 -7.30
C VAL A 34 4.14 -3.48 -5.97
N VAL A 35 5.09 -2.56 -5.98
CA VAL A 35 5.71 -2.04 -4.75
C VAL A 35 4.67 -1.35 -3.88
N ASN A 36 3.80 -0.54 -4.48
CA ASN A 36 2.75 0.16 -3.77
C ASN A 36 1.77 -0.82 -3.09
N GLU A 37 1.36 -1.87 -3.82
CA GLU A 37 0.47 -2.89 -3.28
C GLU A 37 1.12 -3.69 -2.16
N ARG A 38 2.42 -4.01 -2.30
CA ARG A 38 3.17 -4.72 -1.28
C ARG A 38 3.20 -3.92 0.03
N ASP A 39 3.48 -2.62 -0.07
CA ASP A 39 3.52 -1.75 1.09
C ASP A 39 2.15 -1.65 1.76
N THR A 40 1.10 -1.51 0.98
CA THR A 40 -0.27 -1.47 1.49
C THR A 40 -0.65 -2.78 2.18
N THR A 41 -0.28 -3.91 1.58
CA THR A 41 -0.53 -5.23 2.15
C THR A 41 0.20 -5.40 3.48
N ALA A 42 1.47 -4.99 3.56
CA ALA A 42 2.24 -5.08 4.79
C ALA A 42 1.61 -4.24 5.90
N LEU A 43 1.20 -3.03 5.60
CA LEU A 43 0.52 -2.17 6.57
C LEU A 43 -0.81 -2.76 7.02
N THR A 44 -1.56 -3.35 6.09
CA THR A 44 -2.84 -3.99 6.39
C THR A 44 -2.66 -5.19 7.32
N LEU A 45 -1.64 -6.02 7.07
CA LEU A 45 -1.35 -7.17 7.91
C LEU A 45 -0.96 -6.75 9.33
N LEU A 46 -0.13 -5.72 9.47
CA LEU A 46 0.24 -5.18 10.77
C LEU A 46 -0.95 -4.58 11.50
N ALA A 47 -1.82 -3.89 10.76
CA ALA A 47 -3.05 -3.33 11.33
C ALA A 47 -3.98 -4.44 11.82
N ARG A 48 -4.11 -5.54 11.06
CA ARG A 48 -4.91 -6.70 11.47
C ARG A 48 -4.34 -7.37 12.71
N TYR A 49 -3.02 -7.50 12.76
CA TYR A 49 -2.37 -8.07 13.93
C TYR A 49 -2.70 -7.27 15.18
N ARG A 50 -2.60 -5.95 15.10
CA ARG A 50 -2.91 -5.07 16.21
C ARG A 50 -4.40 -5.10 16.56
N MET A 51 -5.25 -5.16 15.53
CA MET A 51 -6.69 -5.29 15.71
C MET A 51 -7.04 -6.57 16.49
N THR A 52 -6.40 -7.70 16.16
CA THR A 52 -6.63 -8.97 16.83
C THR A 52 -6.22 -8.90 18.30
N GLU A 53 -5.10 -8.27 18.61
CA GLU A 53 -4.69 -8.05 19.99
C GLU A 53 -5.70 -7.20 20.76
N LEU A 54 -6.19 -6.14 20.14
CA LEU A 54 -7.10 -5.20 20.77
C LEU A 54 -8.52 -5.75 20.94
N GLU A 55 -8.91 -6.74 20.14
CA GLU A 55 -10.19 -7.40 20.31
C GLU A 55 -10.32 -8.13 21.63
N GLN A 56 -9.23 -8.68 22.12
CA GLN A 56 -9.22 -9.41 23.37
C GLN A 56 -9.32 -8.45 24.57
N ALA A 57 -8.78 -7.27 24.43
CA ALA A 57 -8.82 -6.22 25.46
C ALA A 57 -8.93 -4.85 24.79
N PRO A 58 -10.15 -4.45 24.34
CA PRO A 58 -10.33 -3.20 23.61
C PRO A 58 -10.01 -1.99 24.48
N VAL A 59 -9.00 -1.23 24.09
CA VAL A 59 -8.62 0.00 24.75
C VAL A 59 -8.23 1.03 23.70
N LYS A 60 -8.45 2.29 24.03
CA LYS A 60 -7.92 3.39 23.22
C LYS A 60 -6.43 3.49 23.47
N GLY A 61 -5.70 3.80 22.43
CA GLY A 61 -4.27 3.97 22.59
C GLY A 61 -3.59 4.35 21.30
N GLU A 62 -2.33 4.72 21.44
CA GLU A 62 -1.47 5.00 20.30
C GLU A 62 -0.04 4.65 20.66
N GLY A 63 0.78 4.44 19.66
CA GLY A 63 2.17 4.10 19.91
C GLY A 63 2.89 3.77 18.62
N THR A 64 4.06 3.17 18.78
CA THR A 64 4.83 2.71 17.63
C THR A 64 4.86 1.18 17.63
N LEU A 65 5.15 0.60 16.48
CA LEU A 65 5.36 -0.83 16.36
C LEU A 65 6.84 -1.19 16.57
N ALA A 66 7.51 -0.41 17.42
CA ALA A 66 8.87 -0.68 17.84
C ALA A 66 8.92 -1.96 18.70
N PRO A 67 10.06 -2.68 18.74
CA PRO A 67 11.29 -2.36 18.02
C PRO A 67 11.33 -2.85 16.57
N ALA A 68 10.38 -3.68 16.15
CA ALA A 68 10.42 -4.30 14.82
C ALA A 68 10.19 -3.27 13.70
N HIS A 69 9.28 -2.33 13.92
CA HIS A 69 8.89 -1.32 12.92
C HIS A 69 8.79 0.05 13.56
N PRO A 70 9.92 0.67 13.92
CA PRO A 70 9.89 1.98 14.60
C PRO A 70 9.36 3.11 13.72
N GLU A 71 9.38 2.93 12.39
CA GLU A 71 8.84 3.90 11.45
C GLU A 71 7.32 3.87 11.34
N LEU A 72 6.66 2.89 11.97
CA LEU A 72 5.21 2.75 11.92
C LEU A 72 4.61 3.16 13.25
N THR A 73 3.55 3.96 13.17
CA THR A 73 2.76 4.35 14.34
C THR A 73 1.36 3.78 14.20
N TRP A 74 0.74 3.45 15.32
CA TRP A 74 -0.63 2.97 15.34
C TRP A 74 -1.46 3.82 16.28
N LYS A 75 -2.75 3.89 15.98
CA LYS A 75 -3.72 4.57 16.83
C LYS A 75 -5.00 3.76 16.86
N ALA A 76 -5.50 3.48 18.04
CA ALA A 76 -6.73 2.74 18.21
C ALA A 76 -7.76 3.64 18.88
N GLU A 77 -8.97 3.65 18.35
CA GLU A 77 -10.09 4.43 18.89
C GLU A 77 -11.30 3.55 19.03
N LEU A 78 -12.05 3.77 20.10
CA LEU A 78 -13.35 3.12 20.28
C LEU A 78 -14.42 4.19 20.07
N LEU A 79 -15.26 3.96 19.07
CA LEU A 79 -16.30 4.91 18.69
C LEU A 79 -17.67 4.23 18.83
N PRO A 80 -18.73 5.00 19.11
CA PRO A 80 -20.07 4.42 19.09
C PRO A 80 -20.47 4.02 17.69
N ALA A 81 -21.10 2.86 17.56
CA ALA A 81 -21.67 2.42 16.28
C ALA A 81 -23.11 2.92 16.16
N ASP A 82 -23.67 2.76 14.96
CA ASP A 82 -25.06 3.12 14.70
C ASP A 82 -26.04 2.32 15.56
N ILE A 83 -25.64 1.09 15.92
CA ILE A 83 -26.41 0.22 16.78
C ILE A 83 -25.94 0.41 18.23
N PRO A 84 -26.82 0.71 19.20
CA PRO A 84 -26.39 0.98 20.58
C PRO A 84 -25.66 -0.16 21.28
N GLU A 85 -25.89 -1.39 20.84
CA GLU A 85 -25.26 -2.58 21.44
C GLU A 85 -23.84 -2.82 20.92
N LEU A 86 -23.42 -2.11 19.87
CA LEU A 86 -22.12 -2.27 19.25
C LEU A 86 -21.27 -1.04 19.39
N GLN A 87 -19.99 -1.27 19.35
CA GLN A 87 -18.99 -0.19 19.26
C GLN A 87 -18.04 -0.49 18.11
N LYS A 88 -17.46 0.56 17.57
CA LYS A 88 -16.46 0.44 16.51
C LYS A 88 -15.07 0.51 17.11
N LEU A 89 -14.26 -0.48 16.76
CA LEU A 89 -12.82 -0.40 17.01
C LEU A 89 -12.15 0.01 15.72
N VAL A 90 -11.53 1.17 15.70
CA VAL A 90 -10.81 1.67 14.53
C VAL A 90 -9.32 1.65 14.85
N VAL A 91 -8.57 0.90 14.04
CA VAL A 91 -7.11 0.85 14.17
C VAL A 91 -6.50 1.45 12.92
N ARG A 92 -5.66 2.44 13.11
CA ARG A 92 -4.94 3.10 12.04
C ARG A 92 -3.45 2.87 12.21
N VAL A 93 -2.80 2.42 11.13
CA VAL A 93 -1.35 2.26 11.10
C VAL A 93 -0.82 3.21 10.05
N ARG A 94 0.12 4.04 10.44
CA ARG A 94 0.69 5.06 9.58
C ARG A 94 2.21 4.93 9.53
N ARG A 95 2.75 5.07 8.33
CA ARG A 95 4.20 5.15 8.14
C ARG A 95 4.62 6.60 8.18
N THR A 96 5.55 6.92 9.08
CA THR A 96 5.99 8.30 9.26
C THR A 96 6.86 8.81 8.11
N SER A 97 7.54 7.90 7.40
CA SER A 97 8.46 8.29 6.32
C SER A 97 7.75 8.90 5.12
N ASP A 98 6.59 8.37 4.74
CA ASP A 98 5.86 8.83 3.55
C ASP A 98 4.41 9.22 3.84
N GLY A 99 3.98 9.10 5.10
CA GLY A 99 2.61 9.44 5.49
C GLY A 99 1.55 8.43 5.06
N ARG A 100 1.94 7.29 4.52
CA ARG A 100 0.98 6.26 4.11
C ARG A 100 0.25 5.70 5.32
N GLU A 101 -1.05 5.54 5.20
CA GLU A 101 -1.90 5.12 6.30
C GLU A 101 -2.90 4.05 5.84
N VAL A 102 -3.13 3.08 6.73
CA VAL A 102 -4.17 2.06 6.55
C VAL A 102 -5.05 2.08 7.80
N ALA A 103 -6.36 2.08 7.60
CA ALA A 103 -7.32 2.04 8.69
C ALA A 103 -8.20 0.81 8.57
N LEU A 104 -8.39 0.11 9.69
CA LEU A 104 -9.30 -1.03 9.79
C LEU A 104 -10.38 -0.71 10.81
N VAL A 105 -11.59 -1.14 10.51
CA VAL A 105 -12.74 -0.93 11.39
C VAL A 105 -13.36 -2.29 11.70
N ARG A 106 -13.62 -2.54 12.97
CA ARG A 106 -14.31 -3.75 13.40
C ARG A 106 -15.41 -3.40 14.39
N TYR A 107 -16.54 -4.07 14.27
CA TYR A 107 -17.64 -3.88 15.19
C TYR A 107 -17.55 -4.90 16.31
N LEU A 108 -17.61 -4.42 17.54
CA LEU A 108 -17.53 -5.26 18.74
C LEU A 108 -18.79 -5.06 19.56
N GLN A 109 -19.19 -6.09 20.26
CA GLN A 109 -20.26 -5.98 21.23
C GLN A 109 -19.76 -5.27 22.48
N LYS A 110 -20.63 -4.42 23.03
CA LYS A 110 -20.31 -3.77 24.29
C LYS A 110 -20.39 -4.74 25.45
#